data_b932a3ff009fe52a195a5f3da407bd05
#
_entry.id   b932a3ff009fe52a195a5f3da407bd05
#
_cell.length_a   1.000
_cell.length_b   1.000
_cell.length_c   1.000
_cell.angle_alpha   90.00
_cell.angle_beta   90.00
_cell.angle_gamma   90.00
#
_symmetry.space_group_name_H-M   'P 1'
#
loop_
_entity.id
_entity.type
_entity.pdbx_description
1 polymer ?
#
loop_
_entity_poly.entity_id
_entity_poly.type
_entity_poly.pdbx_seq_one_letter_code
_entity_poly.pdbx_strand_id
1 'polypeptide(L)'
;MLVTILLAACTRSTPNPSHSPTPSPVPSKIAWTDCGGGFQCGTLQVPLDYTKPDGRKISLALLRKPTTQQTGRIGSLLMNPGGPGESGIDFLRGDVSSLRNLNSRFDLVTWDPRGVAGSTPVTCLDSAELEAYLALDSVLDDPQEKQVAIQAYKDFAAGCQRRSGDLLPFMDTESTARDMDQIREALGDSKLTYLGFSYGTFIGLWYAHLFPTRVRALSLDGVLDPTVSANDSLLGQATGFEQNLKAYLSGCSLRTSCVYGRGGDPMAKINAAMARLDANPLRVGNRQLSRALAMTGVLVTLYSQQTWGLLDQALTALDRSDGRLLLQFADFYNQRKADGTYENLFNGAYHATYCLDFPVPTDIAAYDALGPAYARASPLFGPWLQYANLQCALWPVKAKHTNEPLAVNGAAPILLVGGTNDPATPYAEAQSVQRQIPGSVLLTRQGNGHTSYDASACAHAAEDDYLIKLTLPAVGTVCSS
;
A
#
# COMPACT_ATOMS: atom_id res chain seq x y z
N MET A 1 53.91 -62.80 -16.27
CA MET A 1 52.82 -62.64 -15.35
C MET A 1 53.27 -61.60 -14.34
N LEU A 2 53.00 -60.34 -14.56
CA LEU A 2 53.38 -59.25 -13.65
C LEU A 2 52.09 -58.83 -12.87
N VAL A 3 52.16 -58.89 -11.55
CA VAL A 3 51.12 -58.44 -10.64
C VAL A 3 51.47 -57.02 -10.23
N THR A 4 50.63 -56.05 -10.61
CA THR A 4 50.80 -54.65 -10.24
C THR A 4 49.94 -54.40 -8.96
N ILE A 5 50.58 -54.02 -7.87
CA ILE A 5 49.96 -53.66 -6.62
C ILE A 5 49.57 -52.17 -6.68
N LEU A 6 48.28 -51.84 -6.61
CA LEU A 6 47.79 -50.46 -6.45
C LEU A 6 47.76 -50.10 -4.94
N LEU A 7 48.59 -49.13 -4.58
CA LEU A 7 48.52 -48.45 -3.28
C LEU A 7 47.39 -47.41 -3.26
N ALA A 8 46.37 -47.59 -2.48
CA ALA A 8 45.33 -46.59 -2.22
C ALA A 8 45.84 -45.61 -1.15
N ALA A 9 46.03 -44.34 -1.55
CA ALA A 9 46.34 -43.26 -0.62
C ALA A 9 45.03 -42.72 -0.02
N CYS A 10 44.80 -42.93 1.30
CA CYS A 10 43.73 -42.28 2.07
C CYS A 10 44.13 -40.81 2.33
N THR A 11 43.49 -39.86 1.63
CA THR A 11 43.55 -38.46 1.99
C THR A 11 42.62 -38.19 3.15
N ARG A 12 43.16 -37.80 4.30
CA ARG A 12 42.41 -37.28 5.44
C ARG A 12 41.89 -35.91 5.09
N SER A 13 40.55 -35.76 4.96
CA SER A 13 39.89 -34.48 4.93
C SER A 13 39.92 -33.84 6.32
N THR A 14 40.52 -32.69 6.44
CA THR A 14 40.46 -31.85 7.63
C THR A 14 39.03 -31.28 7.75
N PRO A 15 38.40 -31.29 8.95
CA PRO A 15 37.11 -30.67 9.12
C PRO A 15 37.21 -29.14 8.96
N ASN A 16 36.37 -28.58 8.12
CA ASN A 16 36.22 -27.14 7.95
C ASN A 16 35.75 -26.51 9.29
N PRO A 17 36.34 -25.39 9.74
CA PRO A 17 35.89 -24.75 10.97
C PRO A 17 34.41 -24.35 10.82
N SER A 18 33.58 -24.90 11.69
CA SER A 18 32.19 -24.47 11.84
C SER A 18 32.17 -22.98 12.21
N HIS A 19 31.69 -22.14 11.32
CA HIS A 19 31.30 -20.78 11.68
C HIS A 19 30.17 -20.85 12.68
N SER A 20 30.46 -20.63 13.95
CA SER A 20 29.42 -20.29 14.94
C SER A 20 28.73 -19.03 14.45
N PRO A 21 27.39 -18.99 14.42
CA PRO A 21 26.68 -17.77 14.06
C PRO A 21 27.07 -16.70 15.08
N THR A 22 27.60 -15.58 14.62
CA THR A 22 27.82 -14.39 15.43
C THR A 22 26.46 -14.00 16.03
N PRO A 23 26.35 -13.82 17.37
CA PRO A 23 25.09 -13.43 17.97
C PRO A 23 24.67 -12.10 17.35
N SER A 24 23.45 -12.06 16.78
CA SER A 24 22.85 -10.80 16.33
C SER A 24 22.84 -9.82 17.50
N PRO A 25 23.16 -8.54 17.28
CA PRO A 25 23.11 -7.55 18.35
C PRO A 25 21.70 -7.53 18.94
N VAL A 26 21.60 -7.62 20.27
CA VAL A 26 20.33 -7.55 20.99
C VAL A 26 19.65 -6.22 20.62
N PRO A 27 18.44 -6.21 20.05
CA PRO A 27 17.77 -4.98 19.71
C PRO A 27 17.60 -4.08 20.93
N SER A 28 17.77 -2.78 20.74
CA SER A 28 17.47 -1.81 21.80
C SER A 28 15.98 -1.94 22.17
N LYS A 29 15.69 -2.06 23.46
CA LYS A 29 14.29 -2.03 23.91
C LYS A 29 13.65 -0.70 23.53
N ILE A 30 12.41 -0.75 23.03
CA ILE A 30 11.65 0.46 22.74
C ILE A 30 11.32 1.17 24.05
N ALA A 31 11.77 2.42 24.20
CA ALA A 31 11.38 3.27 25.30
C ALA A 31 10.02 3.91 24.98
N TRP A 32 8.98 3.42 25.62
CA TRP A 32 7.61 3.90 25.43
C TRP A 32 7.33 5.12 26.32
N THR A 33 6.77 6.18 25.74
CA THR A 33 6.31 7.39 26.46
C THR A 33 4.83 7.62 26.17
N ASP A 34 4.08 8.13 27.14
CA ASP A 34 2.69 8.51 26.91
C ASP A 34 2.63 9.65 25.87
N CYS A 35 1.79 9.48 24.85
CA CYS A 35 1.57 10.49 23.82
C CYS A 35 0.08 10.82 23.61
N GLY A 36 -0.71 10.67 24.69
CA GLY A 36 -2.11 11.07 24.75
C GLY A 36 -3.08 10.02 24.20
N GLY A 37 -4.36 10.15 24.53
CA GLY A 37 -5.41 9.23 24.05
C GLY A 37 -5.26 7.78 24.54
N GLY A 38 -4.40 7.52 25.56
CA GLY A 38 -4.05 6.17 26.01
C GLY A 38 -3.13 5.45 25.03
N PHE A 39 -2.45 6.17 24.15
CA PHE A 39 -1.39 5.69 23.28
C PHE A 39 -0.02 5.91 23.92
N GLN A 40 0.92 5.10 23.46
CA GLN A 40 2.33 5.22 23.80
C GLN A 40 3.14 5.31 22.51
N CYS A 41 4.01 6.32 22.44
CA CYS A 41 4.94 6.53 21.34
C CYS A 41 6.31 6.00 21.72
N GLY A 42 7.04 5.50 20.71
CA GLY A 42 8.39 5.01 20.86
C GLY A 42 9.19 5.14 19.57
N THR A 43 10.49 4.92 19.67
CA THR A 43 11.37 4.86 18.50
C THR A 43 12.25 3.63 18.56
N LEU A 44 12.59 3.08 17.39
CA LEU A 44 13.51 1.97 17.23
C LEU A 44 14.57 2.33 16.19
N GLN A 45 15.84 2.12 16.53
CA GLN A 45 16.93 2.26 15.58
C GLN A 45 17.14 0.95 14.83
N VAL A 46 17.08 1.01 13.49
CA VAL A 46 17.31 -0.14 12.61
C VAL A 46 18.43 0.16 11.61
N PRO A 47 19.12 -0.83 11.06
CA PRO A 47 20.08 -0.60 9.99
C PRO A 47 19.43 0.05 8.77
N LEU A 48 20.07 1.07 8.20
CA LEU A 48 19.68 1.56 6.87
C LEU A 48 19.90 0.48 5.82
N ASP A 49 21.06 -0.16 5.87
CA ASP A 49 21.49 -1.25 4.99
C ASP A 49 21.67 -2.54 5.81
N TYR A 50 20.77 -3.51 5.61
CA TYR A 50 20.85 -4.79 6.32
C TYR A 50 22.04 -5.66 5.93
N THR A 51 22.75 -5.35 4.84
CA THR A 51 24.03 -5.99 4.51
C THR A 51 25.18 -5.43 5.35
N LYS A 52 24.98 -4.29 6.01
CA LYS A 52 25.93 -3.60 6.88
C LYS A 52 25.28 -3.21 8.21
N PRO A 53 24.91 -4.19 9.05
CA PRO A 53 24.08 -3.95 10.24
C PRO A 53 24.72 -3.02 11.28
N ASP A 54 26.04 -2.93 11.31
CA ASP A 54 26.80 -2.02 12.19
C ASP A 54 27.03 -0.63 11.55
N GLY A 55 26.56 -0.40 10.32
CA GLY A 55 26.67 0.86 9.60
C GLY A 55 25.66 1.92 10.07
N ARG A 56 25.31 2.82 9.15
CA ARG A 56 24.30 3.87 9.40
C ARG A 56 22.96 3.25 9.81
N LYS A 57 22.35 3.84 10.84
CA LYS A 57 21.00 3.48 11.30
C LYS A 57 20.01 4.59 10.95
N ILE A 58 18.76 4.20 10.83
CA ILE A 58 17.59 5.09 10.73
C ILE A 58 16.68 4.87 11.92
N SER A 59 15.88 5.88 12.22
CA SER A 59 14.89 5.82 13.29
C SER A 59 13.53 5.46 12.73
N LEU A 60 12.89 4.45 13.30
CA LEU A 60 11.47 4.15 13.06
C LEU A 60 10.63 4.74 14.18
N ALA A 61 9.57 5.45 13.83
CA ALA A 61 8.55 5.91 14.77
C ALA A 61 7.50 4.81 14.96
N LEU A 62 7.12 4.55 16.22
CA LEU A 62 6.14 3.52 16.56
C LEU A 62 5.04 4.11 17.45
N LEU A 63 3.85 3.55 17.30
CA LEU A 63 2.70 3.81 18.18
C LEU A 63 2.21 2.49 18.76
N ARG A 64 1.88 2.51 20.05
CA ARG A 64 1.25 1.38 20.74
C ARG A 64 -0.01 1.83 21.43
N LYS A 65 -1.10 1.06 21.28
CA LYS A 65 -2.27 1.10 22.17
C LYS A 65 -2.20 -0.13 23.06
N PRO A 66 -1.84 0.01 24.34
CA PRO A 66 -1.81 -1.13 25.25
C PRO A 66 -3.16 -1.83 25.34
N THR A 67 -3.12 -3.15 25.52
CA THR A 67 -4.35 -3.93 25.70
C THR A 67 -5.19 -3.41 26.86
N THR A 68 -6.50 -3.43 26.67
CA THR A 68 -7.46 -3.06 27.72
C THR A 68 -7.59 -4.13 28.82
N GLN A 69 -7.14 -5.37 28.56
CA GLN A 69 -7.23 -6.51 29.47
C GLN A 69 -5.87 -7.20 29.60
N GLN A 70 -5.16 -6.94 30.70
CA GLN A 70 -3.86 -7.59 30.96
C GLN A 70 -3.98 -9.10 31.15
N THR A 71 -5.06 -9.55 31.82
CA THR A 71 -5.34 -10.98 31.96
C THR A 71 -5.79 -11.55 30.61
N GLY A 72 -4.99 -12.49 30.07
CA GLY A 72 -5.27 -13.10 28.78
C GLY A 72 -4.71 -12.35 27.57
N ARG A 73 -3.80 -11.38 27.79
CA ARG A 73 -2.99 -10.76 26.73
C ARG A 73 -2.22 -11.86 25.97
N ILE A 74 -2.31 -11.85 24.64
CA ILE A 74 -1.65 -12.81 23.77
C ILE A 74 -0.22 -12.34 23.41
N GLY A 75 -0.04 -11.06 23.14
CA GLY A 75 1.20 -10.46 22.68
C GLY A 75 0.94 -9.12 22.03
N SER A 76 1.74 -8.75 21.04
CA SER A 76 1.52 -7.59 20.19
C SER A 76 0.89 -7.99 18.85
N LEU A 77 -0.05 -7.18 18.37
CA LEU A 77 -0.54 -7.23 16.99
C LEU A 77 0.10 -6.08 16.24
N LEU A 78 0.99 -6.40 15.31
CA LEU A 78 1.59 -5.42 14.42
C LEU A 78 0.67 -5.16 13.23
N MET A 79 0.49 -3.90 12.82
CA MET A 79 -0.45 -3.52 11.76
C MET A 79 0.17 -2.53 10.77
N ASN A 80 -0.26 -2.62 9.50
CA ASN A 80 0.13 -1.66 8.47
C ASN A 80 -1.02 -1.43 7.49
N PRO A 81 -1.39 -0.15 7.20
CA PRO A 81 -2.48 0.21 6.29
C PRO A 81 -2.15 0.02 4.81
N GLY A 82 -0.87 0.05 4.43
CA GLY A 82 -0.44 -0.07 3.05
C GLY A 82 0.08 1.23 2.43
N GLY A 83 -0.49 1.59 1.31
CA GLY A 83 -0.09 2.68 0.44
C GLY A 83 0.60 2.18 -0.84
N PRO A 84 1.95 1.97 -0.96
CA PRO A 84 2.96 2.13 0.11
C PRO A 84 3.14 3.58 0.56
N GLY A 85 3.70 3.77 1.74
CA GLY A 85 4.05 5.11 2.24
C GLY A 85 3.01 5.76 3.14
N GLU A 86 1.91 5.08 3.48
CA GLU A 86 0.97 5.58 4.48
C GLU A 86 1.54 5.45 5.90
N SER A 87 1.21 6.45 6.74
CA SER A 87 1.56 6.43 8.15
C SER A 87 0.74 5.40 8.91
N GLY A 88 1.41 4.39 9.47
CA GLY A 88 0.76 3.47 10.38
C GLY A 88 0.28 4.16 11.66
N ILE A 89 0.99 5.18 12.12
CA ILE A 89 0.64 5.95 13.32
C ILE A 89 -0.68 6.68 13.13
N ASP A 90 -0.87 7.37 12.00
CA ASP A 90 -2.11 8.08 11.72
C ASP A 90 -3.28 7.12 11.51
N PHE A 91 -3.03 6.00 10.82
CA PHE A 91 -4.01 4.92 10.67
C PHE A 91 -4.52 4.43 12.02
N LEU A 92 -3.66 4.01 12.95
CA LEU A 92 -4.10 3.48 14.24
C LEU A 92 -4.79 4.54 15.10
N ARG A 93 -4.37 5.81 15.03
CA ARG A 93 -5.05 6.91 15.74
C ARG A 93 -6.46 7.15 15.22
N GLY A 94 -6.66 7.00 13.90
CA GLY A 94 -7.95 7.21 13.25
C GLY A 94 -8.93 6.06 13.48
N ASP A 95 -8.46 4.82 13.55
CA ASP A 95 -9.32 3.62 13.43
C ASP A 95 -9.34 2.70 14.66
N VAL A 96 -8.82 3.13 15.79
CA VAL A 96 -8.76 2.28 17.01
C VAL A 96 -10.13 1.75 17.47
N SER A 97 -11.23 2.37 17.03
CA SER A 97 -12.58 1.98 17.44
C SER A 97 -13.05 0.68 16.81
N SER A 98 -12.65 0.38 15.59
CA SER A 98 -12.98 -0.89 14.90
C SER A 98 -12.16 -2.05 15.49
N LEU A 99 -10.97 -1.77 16.00
CA LEU A 99 -10.01 -2.73 16.53
C LEU A 99 -10.22 -3.13 18.01
N ARG A 100 -11.36 -2.76 18.63
CA ARG A 100 -11.59 -2.98 20.09
C ARG A 100 -11.47 -4.44 20.52
N ASN A 101 -11.97 -5.37 19.71
CA ASN A 101 -11.92 -6.78 20.04
C ASN A 101 -10.47 -7.28 20.04
N LEU A 102 -9.69 -6.90 19.06
CA LEU A 102 -8.25 -7.19 19.00
C LEU A 102 -7.50 -6.51 20.16
N ASN A 103 -7.82 -5.23 20.47
CA ASN A 103 -7.19 -4.53 21.61
C ASN A 103 -7.52 -5.14 22.99
N SER A 104 -8.59 -5.93 23.09
CA SER A 104 -8.87 -6.68 24.33
C SER A 104 -7.87 -7.83 24.55
N ARG A 105 -7.14 -8.25 23.52
CA ARG A 105 -6.29 -9.44 23.53
C ARG A 105 -4.83 -9.17 23.18
N PHE A 106 -4.56 -8.04 22.49
CA PHE A 106 -3.25 -7.62 22.04
C PHE A 106 -2.94 -6.18 22.45
N ASP A 107 -1.67 -5.88 22.66
CA ASP A 107 -1.21 -4.52 22.44
C ASP A 107 -1.27 -4.29 20.92
N LEU A 108 -2.04 -3.28 20.49
CA LEU A 108 -2.03 -2.88 19.08
C LEU A 108 -0.78 -2.05 18.82
N VAL A 109 0.04 -2.45 17.89
CA VAL A 109 1.29 -1.78 17.54
C VAL A 109 1.31 -1.46 16.05
N THR A 110 1.77 -0.29 15.72
CA THR A 110 2.04 0.10 14.36
C THR A 110 3.32 0.93 14.29
N TRP A 111 3.81 1.15 13.09
CA TRP A 111 4.96 2.01 12.84
C TRP A 111 4.78 2.77 11.53
N ASP A 112 5.47 3.87 11.40
CA ASP A 112 5.70 4.45 10.09
C ASP A 112 6.82 3.65 9.42
N PRO A 113 6.62 3.07 8.23
CA PRO A 113 7.69 2.37 7.53
C PRO A 113 8.88 3.29 7.24
N ARG A 114 10.04 2.71 6.96
CA ARG A 114 11.24 3.47 6.55
C ARG A 114 10.91 4.45 5.42
N GLY A 115 11.36 5.69 5.53
CA GLY A 115 11.06 6.74 4.57
C GLY A 115 9.71 7.43 4.74
N VAL A 116 8.88 6.98 5.70
CA VAL A 116 7.50 7.48 5.91
C VAL A 116 7.43 8.35 7.15
N ALA A 117 6.75 9.48 7.07
CA ALA A 117 6.34 10.37 8.16
C ALA A 117 7.40 10.51 9.27
N GLY A 118 7.19 9.94 10.47
CA GLY A 118 8.11 9.99 11.60
C GLY A 118 9.36 9.12 11.48
N SER A 119 9.46 8.27 10.42
CA SER A 119 10.50 7.26 10.24
C SER A 119 11.54 7.66 9.19
N THR A 120 12.32 8.71 9.48
CA THR A 120 13.37 9.19 8.57
C THR A 120 12.82 9.46 7.18
N PRO A 121 11.93 10.46 7.01
CA PRO A 121 11.11 10.64 5.83
C PRO A 121 11.92 10.91 4.56
N VAL A 122 11.52 10.28 3.46
CA VAL A 122 11.93 10.68 2.11
C VAL A 122 11.09 11.87 1.68
N THR A 123 11.75 12.94 1.24
CA THR A 123 11.09 14.14 0.69
C THR A 123 11.74 14.54 -0.62
N CYS A 124 10.94 15.00 -1.57
CA CYS A 124 11.38 15.31 -2.93
C CYS A 124 11.16 16.79 -3.29
N LEU A 125 10.02 17.34 -2.93
CA LEU A 125 9.59 18.70 -3.26
C LEU A 125 9.24 19.49 -2.00
N ASP A 126 9.19 20.81 -2.08
CA ASP A 126 8.49 21.61 -1.09
C ASP A 126 6.97 21.59 -1.34
N SER A 127 6.19 22.18 -0.42
CA SER A 127 4.74 22.11 -0.51
C SER A 127 4.14 22.81 -1.74
N ALA A 128 4.75 23.90 -2.20
CA ALA A 128 4.27 24.62 -3.37
C ALA A 128 4.62 23.87 -4.67
N GLU A 129 5.83 23.31 -4.74
CA GLU A 129 6.27 22.44 -5.83
C GLU A 129 5.37 21.18 -5.91
N LEU A 130 5.05 20.60 -4.75
CA LEU A 130 4.20 19.40 -4.69
C LEU A 130 2.75 19.71 -5.09
N GLU A 131 2.18 20.85 -4.66
CA GLU A 131 0.84 21.27 -5.07
C GLU A 131 0.74 21.41 -6.59
N ALA A 132 1.73 22.03 -7.22
CA ALA A 132 1.80 22.16 -8.67
C ALA A 132 1.94 20.80 -9.36
N TYR A 133 2.76 19.91 -8.81
CA TYR A 133 2.98 18.57 -9.31
C TYR A 133 1.71 17.69 -9.27
N LEU A 134 0.97 17.69 -8.15
CA LEU A 134 -0.27 16.94 -7.99
C LEU A 134 -1.44 17.47 -8.84
N ALA A 135 -1.34 18.73 -9.28
CA ALA A 135 -2.33 19.35 -10.17
C ALA A 135 -2.05 19.13 -11.66
N LEU A 136 -0.88 18.53 -12.02
CA LEU A 136 -0.53 18.25 -13.42
C LEU A 136 -1.53 17.30 -14.06
N ASP A 137 -1.85 17.57 -15.32
CA ASP A 137 -2.66 16.62 -16.08
C ASP A 137 -1.88 15.31 -16.28
N SER A 138 -2.54 14.20 -15.96
CA SER A 138 -2.01 12.86 -16.11
C SER A 138 -2.56 12.14 -17.35
N VAL A 139 -3.53 12.75 -18.05
CA VAL A 139 -4.00 12.28 -19.36
C VAL A 139 -3.17 12.99 -20.42
N LEU A 140 -2.11 12.35 -20.85
CA LEU A 140 -1.10 12.94 -21.72
C LEU A 140 -1.50 12.74 -23.20
N ASP A 141 -2.63 13.31 -23.63
CA ASP A 141 -3.17 13.19 -24.98
C ASP A 141 -2.66 14.28 -25.94
N ASP A 142 -1.98 15.27 -25.41
CA ASP A 142 -1.28 16.32 -26.15
C ASP A 142 0.25 16.17 -26.05
N PRO A 143 1.02 16.33 -27.14
CA PRO A 143 2.48 16.21 -27.10
C PRO A 143 3.17 17.23 -26.18
N GLN A 144 2.60 18.43 -25.97
CA GLN A 144 3.16 19.41 -25.07
C GLN A 144 2.91 19.05 -23.61
N GLU A 145 1.72 18.57 -23.26
CA GLU A 145 1.39 18.03 -21.93
C GLU A 145 2.32 16.89 -21.55
N LYS A 146 2.56 15.96 -22.50
CA LYS A 146 3.49 14.87 -22.32
C LYS A 146 4.91 15.34 -22.01
N GLN A 147 5.41 16.38 -22.72
CA GLN A 147 6.72 16.96 -22.45
C GLN A 147 6.76 17.61 -21.05
N VAL A 148 5.72 18.35 -20.67
CA VAL A 148 5.61 19.00 -19.36
C VAL A 148 5.60 17.95 -18.24
N ALA A 149 4.80 16.90 -18.37
CA ALA A 149 4.74 15.82 -17.39
C ALA A 149 6.08 15.07 -17.25
N ILE A 150 6.73 14.73 -18.36
CA ILE A 150 8.05 14.06 -18.33
C ILE A 150 9.08 14.96 -17.65
N GLN A 151 9.06 16.28 -17.91
CA GLN A 151 9.99 17.20 -17.23
C GLN A 151 9.70 17.27 -15.73
N ALA A 152 8.43 17.36 -15.34
CA ALA A 152 8.03 17.37 -13.93
C ALA A 152 8.43 16.08 -13.20
N TYR A 153 8.31 14.92 -13.84
CA TYR A 153 8.77 13.64 -13.28
C TYR A 153 10.29 13.60 -13.10
N LYS A 154 11.06 14.15 -14.05
CA LYS A 154 12.51 14.30 -13.91
C LYS A 154 12.89 15.24 -12.77
N ASP A 155 12.18 16.36 -12.64
CA ASP A 155 12.44 17.35 -11.59
C ASP A 155 12.10 16.79 -10.21
N PHE A 156 11.00 16.01 -10.11
CA PHE A 156 10.64 15.25 -8.90
C PHE A 156 11.75 14.26 -8.52
N ALA A 157 12.18 13.42 -9.45
CA ALA A 157 13.25 12.43 -9.23
C ALA A 157 14.57 13.11 -8.82
N ALA A 158 14.93 14.22 -9.48
CA ALA A 158 16.11 15.03 -9.12
C ALA A 158 15.96 15.68 -7.73
N GLY A 159 14.75 16.11 -7.37
CA GLY A 159 14.43 16.62 -6.03
C GLY A 159 14.64 15.56 -4.95
N CYS A 160 14.12 14.34 -5.18
CA CYS A 160 14.33 13.19 -4.31
C CYS A 160 15.82 12.87 -4.13
N GLN A 161 16.57 12.82 -5.23
CA GLN A 161 18.02 12.55 -5.20
C GLN A 161 18.78 13.62 -4.40
N ARG A 162 18.43 14.91 -4.53
CA ARG A 162 19.10 15.99 -3.79
C ARG A 162 18.79 15.97 -2.31
N ARG A 163 17.52 15.70 -1.93
CA ARG A 163 17.03 15.84 -0.54
C ARG A 163 17.16 14.56 0.26
N SER A 164 17.06 13.39 -0.39
CA SER A 164 16.98 12.08 0.27
C SER A 164 17.80 10.99 -0.42
N GLY A 165 18.74 11.34 -1.31
CA GLY A 165 19.46 10.38 -2.17
C GLY A 165 20.11 9.21 -1.43
N ASP A 166 20.65 9.45 -0.24
CA ASP A 166 21.28 8.41 0.58
C ASP A 166 20.29 7.35 1.08
N LEU A 167 19.00 7.68 1.16
CA LEU A 167 17.96 6.80 1.66
C LEU A 167 17.37 5.94 0.54
N LEU A 168 17.25 6.51 -0.66
CA LEU A 168 16.49 5.94 -1.77
C LEU A 168 16.82 4.46 -2.06
N PRO A 169 18.09 4.01 -2.04
CA PRO A 169 18.42 2.61 -2.33
C PRO A 169 17.91 1.58 -1.30
N PHE A 170 17.35 2.03 -0.18
CA PHE A 170 17.04 1.17 0.97
C PHE A 170 15.56 1.23 1.40
N MET A 171 14.69 1.80 0.56
CA MET A 171 13.26 1.98 0.89
C MET A 171 12.38 0.84 0.37
N ASP A 172 12.95 -0.27 -0.03
CA ASP A 172 12.26 -1.46 -0.54
C ASP A 172 11.49 -2.22 0.55
N THR A 173 10.49 -3.01 0.12
CA THR A 173 9.63 -3.78 1.02
C THR A 173 10.35 -4.94 1.70
N GLU A 174 11.39 -5.54 1.10
CA GLU A 174 12.22 -6.53 1.79
C GLU A 174 12.87 -5.91 3.04
N SER A 175 13.44 -4.71 2.90
CA SER A 175 14.03 -3.97 4.03
C SER A 175 12.97 -3.62 5.09
N THR A 176 11.76 -3.25 4.68
CA THR A 176 10.62 -2.99 5.59
C THR A 176 10.19 -4.26 6.35
N ALA A 177 10.16 -5.42 5.69
CA ALA A 177 9.87 -6.70 6.35
C ALA A 177 10.96 -7.10 7.38
N ARG A 178 12.22 -6.74 7.11
CA ARG A 178 13.30 -6.90 8.10
C ARG A 178 13.14 -5.95 9.28
N ASP A 179 12.66 -4.72 9.05
CA ASP A 179 12.28 -3.80 10.14
C ASP A 179 11.18 -4.38 11.03
N MET A 180 10.16 -5.04 10.44
CA MET A 180 9.12 -5.71 11.22
C MET A 180 9.69 -6.78 12.15
N ASP A 181 10.71 -7.52 11.72
CA ASP A 181 11.34 -8.52 12.57
C ASP A 181 12.13 -7.88 13.72
N GLN A 182 12.79 -6.72 13.48
CA GLN A 182 13.44 -5.94 14.53
C GLN A 182 12.39 -5.40 15.53
N ILE A 183 11.24 -4.93 15.04
CA ILE A 183 10.13 -4.48 15.90
C ILE A 183 9.60 -5.64 16.73
N ARG A 184 9.30 -6.81 16.13
CA ARG A 184 8.85 -8.02 16.83
C ARG A 184 9.81 -8.39 17.97
N GLU A 185 11.11 -8.40 17.69
CA GLU A 185 12.13 -8.76 18.66
C GLU A 185 12.23 -7.72 19.80
N ALA A 186 12.16 -6.42 19.47
CA ALA A 186 12.17 -5.33 20.43
C ALA A 186 10.92 -5.32 21.34
N LEU A 187 9.78 -5.83 20.84
CA LEU A 187 8.54 -6.05 21.61
C LEU A 187 8.64 -7.28 22.52
N GLY A 188 9.61 -8.17 22.30
CA GLY A 188 9.79 -9.42 23.05
C GLY A 188 8.89 -10.56 22.57
N ASP A 189 8.26 -10.43 21.40
CA ASP A 189 7.40 -11.48 20.85
C ASP A 189 8.23 -12.52 20.09
N SER A 190 8.08 -13.80 20.44
CA SER A 190 8.81 -14.89 19.77
C SER A 190 8.37 -15.10 18.32
N LYS A 191 7.11 -14.80 18.01
CA LYS A 191 6.50 -14.89 16.68
C LYS A 191 5.62 -13.68 16.41
N LEU A 192 5.55 -13.26 15.14
CA LEU A 192 4.76 -12.14 14.67
C LEU A 192 3.27 -12.51 14.56
N THR A 193 2.41 -11.68 15.12
CA THR A 193 0.99 -11.59 14.75
C THR A 193 0.81 -10.29 13.96
N TYR A 194 0.23 -10.36 12.78
CA TYR A 194 0.17 -9.22 11.85
C TYR A 194 -1.17 -9.12 11.13
N LEU A 195 -1.64 -7.89 11.00
CA LEU A 195 -2.79 -7.49 10.18
C LEU A 195 -2.32 -6.47 9.15
N GLY A 196 -2.30 -6.86 7.89
CA GLY A 196 -1.88 -6.01 6.78
C GLY A 196 -3.01 -5.72 5.83
N PHE A 197 -3.17 -4.44 5.48
CA PHE A 197 -4.16 -4.00 4.51
C PHE A 197 -3.48 -3.55 3.22
N SER A 198 -4.09 -3.84 2.05
CA SER A 198 -3.61 -3.32 0.78
C SER A 198 -2.13 -3.65 0.55
N TYR A 199 -1.29 -2.66 0.30
CA TYR A 199 0.17 -2.85 0.19
C TYR A 199 0.79 -3.46 1.45
N GLY A 200 0.18 -3.30 2.63
CA GLY A 200 0.58 -4.00 3.86
C GLY A 200 0.54 -5.52 3.73
N THR A 201 -0.28 -6.07 2.83
CA THR A 201 -0.30 -7.49 2.52
C THR A 201 0.99 -7.94 1.84
N PHE A 202 1.55 -7.13 0.94
CA PHE A 202 2.84 -7.39 0.30
C PHE A 202 3.99 -7.37 1.30
N ILE A 203 3.97 -6.44 2.28
CA ILE A 203 4.93 -6.44 3.40
C ILE A 203 4.81 -7.75 4.21
N GLY A 204 3.57 -8.20 4.49
CA GLY A 204 3.31 -9.46 5.19
C GLY A 204 3.80 -10.69 4.42
N LEU A 205 3.66 -10.72 3.10
CA LEU A 205 4.19 -11.78 2.23
C LEU A 205 5.71 -11.82 2.24
N TRP A 206 6.39 -10.67 2.15
CA TRP A 206 7.84 -10.56 2.31
C TRP A 206 8.30 -11.04 3.68
N TYR A 207 7.57 -10.70 4.75
CA TYR A 207 7.90 -11.21 6.08
C TYR A 207 7.79 -12.73 6.16
N ALA A 208 6.72 -13.30 5.63
CA ALA A 208 6.52 -14.76 5.62
C ALA A 208 7.57 -15.47 4.76
N HIS A 209 8.03 -14.86 3.67
CA HIS A 209 9.13 -15.37 2.85
C HIS A 209 10.46 -15.39 3.60
N LEU A 210 10.82 -14.29 4.25
CA LEU A 210 12.11 -14.13 4.94
C LEU A 210 12.16 -14.88 6.29
N PHE A 211 11.04 -14.92 7.01
CA PHE A 211 10.97 -15.41 8.39
C PHE A 211 9.81 -16.37 8.63
N PRO A 212 9.64 -17.44 7.82
CA PRO A 212 8.45 -18.30 7.88
C PRO A 212 8.22 -18.92 9.25
N THR A 213 9.29 -19.31 9.96
CA THR A 213 9.18 -19.92 11.30
C THR A 213 8.84 -18.93 12.41
N ARG A 214 8.94 -17.62 12.13
CA ARG A 214 8.61 -16.54 13.07
C ARG A 214 7.18 -16.02 12.91
N VAL A 215 6.38 -16.62 12.05
CA VAL A 215 4.95 -16.29 11.87
C VAL A 215 4.12 -17.01 12.93
N ARG A 216 3.28 -16.26 13.68
CA ARG A 216 2.19 -16.82 14.49
C ARG A 216 0.88 -16.79 13.73
N ALA A 217 0.49 -15.65 13.20
CA ALA A 217 -0.71 -15.44 12.39
C ALA A 217 -0.54 -14.19 11.51
N LEU A 218 -0.89 -14.31 10.24
CA LEU A 218 -0.95 -13.18 9.29
C LEU A 218 -2.35 -13.15 8.69
N SER A 219 -3.09 -12.05 8.90
CA SER A 219 -4.29 -11.70 8.14
C SER A 219 -3.93 -10.63 7.14
N LEU A 220 -4.17 -10.93 5.85
CA LEU A 220 -3.78 -10.09 4.73
C LEU A 220 -5.04 -9.73 3.94
N ASP A 221 -5.56 -8.51 4.14
CA ASP A 221 -6.81 -8.03 3.56
C ASP A 221 -6.58 -7.03 2.42
N GLY A 222 -7.17 -7.28 1.27
CA GLY A 222 -6.88 -6.57 0.02
C GLY A 222 -5.52 -7.01 -0.54
N VAL A 223 -5.40 -8.28 -0.87
CA VAL A 223 -4.13 -8.95 -1.19
C VAL A 223 -3.54 -8.44 -2.50
N LEU A 224 -2.28 -8.02 -2.46
CA LEU A 224 -1.47 -7.68 -3.62
C LEU A 224 -0.64 -8.89 -4.06
N ASP A 225 -0.67 -9.21 -5.36
CA ASP A 225 0.11 -10.31 -5.94
C ASP A 225 1.50 -9.83 -6.38
N PRO A 226 2.59 -10.36 -5.81
CA PRO A 226 3.96 -10.02 -6.19
C PRO A 226 4.30 -10.33 -7.65
N THR A 227 3.53 -11.18 -8.32
CA THR A 227 3.81 -11.63 -9.70
C THR A 227 3.19 -10.72 -10.77
N VAL A 228 2.30 -9.81 -10.38
CA VAL A 228 1.66 -8.87 -11.31
C VAL A 228 2.63 -7.73 -11.63
N SER A 229 2.79 -7.42 -12.93
CA SER A 229 3.61 -6.28 -13.32
C SER A 229 2.98 -4.95 -12.88
N ALA A 230 3.82 -3.94 -12.65
CA ALA A 230 3.35 -2.60 -12.28
C ALA A 230 2.26 -2.05 -13.24
N ASN A 231 2.43 -2.26 -14.55
CA ASN A 231 1.47 -1.77 -15.54
C ASN A 231 0.18 -2.62 -15.57
N ASP A 232 0.26 -3.93 -15.36
CA ASP A 232 -0.94 -4.79 -15.27
C ASP A 232 -1.71 -4.51 -13.98
N SER A 233 -1.03 -4.21 -12.88
CA SER A 233 -1.67 -3.78 -11.63
C SER A 233 -2.47 -2.49 -11.83
N LEU A 234 -1.88 -1.45 -12.46
CA LEU A 234 -2.61 -0.22 -12.78
C LEU A 234 -3.77 -0.43 -13.76
N LEU A 235 -3.61 -1.33 -14.73
CA LEU A 235 -4.72 -1.70 -15.63
C LEU A 235 -5.86 -2.37 -14.87
N GLY A 236 -5.51 -3.24 -13.91
CA GLY A 236 -6.45 -3.85 -12.97
C GLY A 236 -7.19 -2.81 -12.14
N GLN A 237 -6.45 -1.84 -11.58
CA GLN A 237 -7.02 -0.72 -10.81
C GLN A 237 -7.93 0.16 -11.68
N ALA A 238 -7.52 0.54 -12.90
CA ALA A 238 -8.37 1.29 -13.83
C ALA A 238 -9.71 0.58 -14.06
N THR A 239 -9.65 -0.75 -14.29
CA THR A 239 -10.83 -1.60 -14.46
C THR A 239 -11.70 -1.62 -13.21
N GLY A 240 -11.10 -1.82 -12.05
CA GLY A 240 -11.79 -1.91 -10.76
C GLY A 240 -12.49 -0.60 -10.36
N PHE A 241 -11.81 0.54 -10.52
CA PHE A 241 -12.42 1.85 -10.27
C PHE A 241 -13.56 2.16 -11.24
N GLU A 242 -13.42 1.83 -12.52
CA GLU A 242 -14.50 1.95 -13.50
C GLU A 242 -15.73 1.10 -13.11
N GLN A 243 -15.49 -0.14 -12.64
CA GLN A 243 -16.57 -1.03 -12.19
C GLN A 243 -17.27 -0.47 -10.95
N ASN A 244 -16.53 0.05 -9.97
CA ASN A 244 -17.10 0.67 -8.77
C ASN A 244 -17.88 1.95 -9.11
N LEU A 245 -17.37 2.77 -10.02
CA LEU A 245 -18.11 3.94 -10.52
C LEU A 245 -19.42 3.55 -11.18
N LYS A 246 -19.40 2.55 -12.06
CA LYS A 246 -20.62 2.02 -12.70
C LYS A 246 -21.60 1.43 -11.69
N ALA A 247 -21.12 0.71 -10.68
CA ALA A 247 -21.94 0.18 -9.60
C ALA A 247 -22.60 1.31 -8.78
N TYR A 248 -21.83 2.36 -8.44
CA TYR A 248 -22.38 3.56 -7.80
C TYR A 248 -23.49 4.20 -8.64
N LEU A 249 -23.23 4.47 -9.93
CA LEU A 249 -24.18 5.13 -10.82
C LEU A 249 -25.46 4.31 -11.03
N SER A 250 -25.32 2.99 -11.20
CA SER A 250 -26.48 2.07 -11.30
C SER A 250 -27.30 2.06 -10.02
N GLY A 251 -26.64 1.96 -8.86
CA GLY A 251 -27.30 2.06 -7.56
C GLY A 251 -27.90 3.44 -7.28
N CYS A 252 -27.29 4.51 -7.79
CA CYS A 252 -27.78 5.87 -7.70
C CYS A 252 -29.11 6.04 -8.45
N SER A 253 -29.21 5.55 -9.66
CA SER A 253 -30.43 5.67 -10.48
C SER A 253 -31.69 5.06 -9.83
N LEU A 254 -31.48 4.08 -8.95
CA LEU A 254 -32.55 3.37 -8.24
C LEU A 254 -32.97 4.05 -6.91
N ARG A 255 -32.22 5.02 -6.40
CA ARG A 255 -32.45 5.66 -5.11
C ARG A 255 -32.99 7.08 -5.28
N THR A 256 -34.10 7.39 -4.56
CA THR A 256 -34.67 8.76 -4.57
C THR A 256 -33.76 9.79 -3.89
N SER A 257 -32.87 9.39 -3.01
CA SER A 257 -31.89 10.25 -2.34
C SER A 257 -30.68 10.59 -3.19
N CYS A 258 -30.35 9.82 -4.26
CA CYS A 258 -29.24 10.09 -5.14
C CYS A 258 -29.65 11.00 -6.28
N VAL A 259 -28.99 12.14 -6.43
CA VAL A 259 -29.39 13.21 -7.35
C VAL A 259 -28.66 13.12 -8.68
N TYR A 260 -27.35 12.83 -8.64
CA TYR A 260 -26.49 12.90 -9.81
C TYR A 260 -26.89 11.93 -10.94
N GLY A 261 -27.31 10.72 -10.58
CA GLY A 261 -27.73 9.68 -11.53
C GLY A 261 -29.06 9.93 -12.20
N ARG A 262 -29.76 11.03 -11.87
CA ARG A 262 -31.09 11.36 -12.45
C ARG A 262 -30.92 12.24 -13.68
N GLY A 263 -31.66 11.88 -14.73
CA GLY A 263 -31.73 12.65 -15.97
C GLY A 263 -30.52 12.55 -16.85
N GLY A 264 -30.62 11.88 -17.96
CA GLY A 264 -29.56 11.68 -18.94
C GLY A 264 -28.59 10.56 -18.58
N ASP A 265 -27.47 10.52 -19.29
CA ASP A 265 -26.37 9.58 -19.06
C ASP A 265 -25.38 10.15 -18.03
N PRO A 266 -25.30 9.58 -16.81
CA PRO A 266 -24.41 10.10 -15.78
C PRO A 266 -22.93 9.91 -16.12
N MET A 267 -22.55 8.87 -16.89
CA MET A 267 -21.17 8.69 -17.35
C MET A 267 -20.79 9.78 -18.36
N ALA A 268 -21.69 10.12 -19.29
CA ALA A 268 -21.47 11.22 -20.22
C ALA A 268 -21.30 12.57 -19.48
N LYS A 269 -22.06 12.79 -18.40
CA LYS A 269 -21.91 13.99 -17.56
C LYS A 269 -20.53 14.06 -16.91
N ILE A 270 -20.04 12.95 -16.33
CA ILE A 270 -18.70 12.90 -15.70
C ILE A 270 -17.63 13.17 -16.75
N ASN A 271 -17.66 12.51 -17.89
CA ASN A 271 -16.71 12.72 -18.96
C ASN A 271 -16.71 14.19 -19.47
N ALA A 272 -17.89 14.78 -19.63
CA ALA A 272 -18.01 16.18 -20.01
C ALA A 272 -17.48 17.15 -18.92
N ALA A 273 -17.66 16.80 -17.64
CA ALA A 273 -17.10 17.59 -16.53
C ALA A 273 -15.57 17.51 -16.51
N MET A 274 -15.01 16.32 -16.70
CA MET A 274 -13.53 16.14 -16.76
C MET A 274 -12.94 16.86 -17.97
N ALA A 275 -13.56 16.79 -19.14
CA ALA A 275 -13.12 17.56 -20.33
C ALA A 275 -13.20 19.08 -20.14
N ARG A 276 -14.20 19.57 -19.39
CA ARG A 276 -14.25 21.02 -19.05
C ARG A 276 -13.12 21.43 -18.09
N LEU A 277 -12.81 20.58 -17.10
CA LEU A 277 -11.73 20.85 -16.15
C LEU A 277 -10.35 20.75 -16.79
N ASP A 278 -10.20 19.93 -17.79
CA ASP A 278 -9.03 19.81 -18.64
C ASP A 278 -8.76 21.14 -19.38
N ALA A 279 -9.74 21.59 -20.17
CA ALA A 279 -9.65 22.83 -20.91
C ALA A 279 -9.52 24.08 -20.00
N ASN A 280 -10.20 24.10 -18.85
CA ASN A 280 -10.27 25.23 -17.94
C ASN A 280 -10.45 24.76 -16.49
N PRO A 281 -9.38 24.67 -15.70
CA PRO A 281 -9.46 24.32 -14.28
C PRO A 281 -10.40 25.26 -13.52
N LEU A 282 -11.24 24.68 -12.65
CA LEU A 282 -12.26 25.42 -11.91
C LEU A 282 -11.65 26.15 -10.71
N ARG A 283 -11.85 27.46 -10.60
CA ARG A 283 -11.38 28.22 -9.45
C ARG A 283 -12.15 27.88 -8.18
N VAL A 284 -11.45 27.50 -7.12
CA VAL A 284 -11.99 27.18 -5.78
C VAL A 284 -11.22 28.03 -4.75
N GLY A 285 -11.78 29.16 -4.36
CA GLY A 285 -11.08 30.14 -3.50
C GLY A 285 -9.84 30.69 -4.17
N ASN A 286 -8.68 30.48 -3.55
CA ASN A 286 -7.36 30.85 -4.08
C ASN A 286 -6.65 29.73 -4.85
N ARG A 287 -7.29 28.56 -4.98
CA ARG A 287 -6.77 27.36 -5.66
C ARG A 287 -7.57 27.05 -6.93
N GLN A 288 -7.12 26.03 -7.64
CA GLN A 288 -7.81 25.50 -8.82
C GLN A 288 -8.06 24.01 -8.65
N LEU A 289 -9.26 23.56 -9.02
CA LEU A 289 -9.56 22.16 -9.23
C LEU A 289 -9.20 21.81 -10.68
N SER A 290 -8.05 21.18 -10.89
CA SER A 290 -7.66 20.61 -12.18
C SER A 290 -8.40 19.30 -12.44
N ARG A 291 -8.34 18.78 -13.67
CA ARG A 291 -8.80 17.44 -14.02
C ARG A 291 -8.16 16.37 -13.13
N ALA A 292 -6.85 16.43 -12.92
CA ALA A 292 -6.13 15.47 -12.07
C ALA A 292 -6.65 15.47 -10.63
N LEU A 293 -6.80 16.63 -10.00
CA LEU A 293 -7.34 16.72 -8.64
C LEU A 293 -8.81 16.28 -8.55
N ALA A 294 -9.61 16.58 -9.59
CA ALA A 294 -11.00 16.10 -9.63
C ALA A 294 -11.07 14.57 -9.75
N MET A 295 -10.23 13.96 -10.58
CA MET A 295 -10.11 12.51 -10.71
C MET A 295 -9.66 11.85 -9.40
N THR A 296 -8.69 12.43 -8.70
CA THR A 296 -8.27 12.00 -7.36
C THR A 296 -9.42 12.05 -6.36
N GLY A 297 -10.21 13.15 -6.38
CA GLY A 297 -11.39 13.30 -5.53
C GLY A 297 -12.49 12.28 -5.83
N VAL A 298 -12.70 11.91 -7.09
CA VAL A 298 -13.62 10.82 -7.47
C VAL A 298 -13.07 9.47 -7.00
N LEU A 299 -11.79 9.20 -7.29
CA LEU A 299 -11.14 7.93 -6.99
C LEU A 299 -11.22 7.58 -5.50
N VAL A 300 -10.88 8.52 -4.60
CA VAL A 300 -10.86 8.24 -3.15
C VAL A 300 -12.23 7.86 -2.60
N THR A 301 -13.30 8.39 -3.17
CA THR A 301 -14.66 8.03 -2.76
C THR A 301 -15.11 6.64 -3.25
N LEU A 302 -14.38 6.04 -4.19
CA LEU A 302 -14.67 4.69 -4.70
C LEU A 302 -13.96 3.58 -3.91
N TYR A 303 -13.05 3.95 -3.00
CA TYR A 303 -12.45 2.98 -2.07
C TYR A 303 -13.47 2.36 -1.12
N SER A 304 -14.57 3.06 -0.80
CA SER A 304 -15.59 2.55 0.10
C SER A 304 -17.00 2.85 -0.41
N GLN A 305 -17.86 1.84 -0.40
CA GLN A 305 -19.28 2.03 -0.72
C GLN A 305 -19.98 3.00 0.25
N GLN A 306 -19.48 3.13 1.48
CA GLN A 306 -20.00 4.04 2.50
C GLN A 306 -19.83 5.52 2.10
N THR A 307 -18.83 5.84 1.27
CA THR A 307 -18.55 7.20 0.79
C THR A 307 -19.29 7.58 -0.49
N TRP A 308 -20.06 6.69 -1.11
CA TRP A 308 -20.79 6.97 -2.36
C TRP A 308 -21.83 8.08 -2.23
N GLY A 309 -22.39 8.30 -1.02
CA GLY A 309 -23.25 9.45 -0.75
C GLY A 309 -22.52 10.79 -0.82
N LEU A 310 -21.23 10.81 -0.46
CA LEU A 310 -20.37 11.99 -0.59
C LEU A 310 -19.98 12.23 -2.05
N LEU A 311 -19.74 11.16 -2.82
CA LEU A 311 -19.52 11.25 -4.27
C LEU A 311 -20.72 11.86 -4.99
N ASP A 312 -21.95 11.45 -4.64
CA ASP A 312 -23.19 12.04 -5.20
C ASP A 312 -23.25 13.55 -4.97
N GLN A 313 -22.97 14.00 -3.74
CA GLN A 313 -22.93 15.41 -3.39
C GLN A 313 -21.87 16.17 -4.18
N ALA A 314 -20.65 15.60 -4.27
CA ALA A 314 -19.52 16.23 -4.94
C ALA A 314 -19.77 16.39 -6.46
N LEU A 315 -20.26 15.34 -7.13
CA LEU A 315 -20.57 15.39 -8.55
C LEU A 315 -21.76 16.32 -8.85
N THR A 316 -22.78 16.31 -7.97
CA THR A 316 -23.91 17.24 -8.09
C THR A 316 -23.49 18.69 -7.89
N ALA A 317 -22.53 18.95 -7.00
CA ALA A 317 -21.96 20.30 -6.81
C ALA A 317 -21.13 20.73 -8.03
N LEU A 318 -20.33 19.82 -8.59
CA LEU A 318 -19.52 20.07 -9.78
C LEU A 318 -20.39 20.46 -11.00
N ASP A 319 -21.55 19.86 -11.19
CA ASP A 319 -22.51 20.24 -12.23
C ASP A 319 -22.96 21.70 -12.12
N ARG A 320 -22.86 22.28 -10.92
CA ARG A 320 -23.17 23.69 -10.61
C ARG A 320 -21.91 24.57 -10.56
N SER A 321 -20.79 24.09 -11.10
CA SER A 321 -19.47 24.73 -11.05
C SER A 321 -18.95 24.96 -9.61
N ASP A 322 -19.29 24.06 -8.67
CA ASP A 322 -18.75 24.06 -7.33
C ASP A 322 -17.85 22.83 -7.13
N GLY A 323 -16.53 23.07 -7.18
CA GLY A 323 -15.51 22.03 -7.07
C GLY A 323 -14.98 21.78 -5.65
N ARG A 324 -15.53 22.45 -4.62
CA ARG A 324 -15.00 22.42 -3.25
C ARG A 324 -14.88 21.01 -2.66
N LEU A 325 -15.91 20.21 -2.82
CA LEU A 325 -15.92 18.85 -2.24
C LEU A 325 -14.92 17.93 -2.93
N LEU A 326 -14.81 17.97 -4.28
CA LEU A 326 -13.81 17.17 -4.98
C LEU A 326 -12.37 17.59 -4.61
N LEU A 327 -12.14 18.90 -4.51
CA LEU A 327 -10.83 19.40 -4.07
C LEU A 327 -10.52 18.98 -2.63
N GLN A 328 -11.51 19.00 -1.73
CA GLN A 328 -11.35 18.52 -0.36
C GLN A 328 -11.05 17.02 -0.29
N PHE A 329 -11.68 16.22 -1.14
CA PHE A 329 -11.39 14.78 -1.22
C PHE A 329 -9.99 14.51 -1.81
N ALA A 330 -9.57 15.29 -2.81
CA ALA A 330 -8.21 15.23 -3.31
C ALA A 330 -7.19 15.62 -2.24
N ASP A 331 -7.46 16.67 -1.47
CA ASP A 331 -6.63 17.10 -0.34
C ASP A 331 -6.51 16.00 0.73
N PHE A 332 -7.61 15.34 1.05
CA PHE A 332 -7.62 14.20 1.97
C PHE A 332 -6.73 13.05 1.46
N TYR A 333 -6.90 12.65 0.19
CA TYR A 333 -6.09 11.58 -0.41
C TYR A 333 -4.61 11.94 -0.49
N ASN A 334 -4.31 13.18 -0.87
CA ASN A 334 -2.96 13.69 -0.98
C ASN A 334 -2.34 14.08 0.37
N GLN A 335 -3.07 13.91 1.48
CA GLN A 335 -2.66 14.26 2.85
C GLN A 335 -2.23 15.74 2.98
N ARG A 336 -2.98 16.65 2.32
CA ARG A 336 -2.78 18.09 2.42
C ARG A 336 -3.39 18.62 3.71
N LYS A 337 -2.58 19.34 4.48
CA LYS A 337 -3.01 19.97 5.74
C LYS A 337 -3.71 21.33 5.51
N ALA A 338 -4.41 21.80 6.53
CA ALA A 338 -5.12 23.08 6.47
C ALA A 338 -4.20 24.29 6.26
N ASP A 339 -2.94 24.21 6.68
CA ASP A 339 -1.92 25.24 6.49
C ASP A 339 -1.27 25.20 5.09
N GLY A 340 -1.66 24.25 4.23
CA GLY A 340 -1.15 24.06 2.88
C GLY A 340 0.09 23.20 2.77
N THR A 341 0.59 22.65 3.88
CA THR A 341 1.65 21.65 3.86
C THR A 341 1.09 20.27 3.57
N TYR A 342 1.97 19.33 3.26
CA TYR A 342 1.63 17.93 2.96
C TYR A 342 2.39 16.98 3.88
N GLU A 343 1.79 15.84 4.20
CA GLU A 343 2.55 14.67 4.63
C GLU A 343 3.39 14.13 3.46
N ASN A 344 4.28 13.17 3.72
CA ASN A 344 5.22 12.78 2.68
C ASN A 344 4.79 11.57 1.82
N LEU A 345 3.54 11.13 1.90
CA LEU A 345 3.05 9.99 1.10
C LEU A 345 3.42 10.16 -0.38
N PHE A 346 2.83 11.13 -1.07
CA PHE A 346 3.15 11.40 -2.47
C PHE A 346 4.34 12.34 -2.66
N ASN A 347 4.91 12.89 -1.58
CA ASN A 347 6.16 13.66 -1.64
C ASN A 347 7.41 12.77 -1.47
N GLY A 348 7.34 11.54 -1.88
CA GLY A 348 8.50 10.67 -1.96
C GLY A 348 8.32 9.27 -1.37
N ALA A 349 7.59 9.09 -0.26
CA ALA A 349 7.49 7.79 0.39
C ALA A 349 6.91 6.71 -0.52
N TYR A 350 5.81 7.00 -1.23
CA TYR A 350 5.20 6.10 -2.20
C TYR A 350 6.21 5.68 -3.28
N HIS A 351 6.81 6.65 -3.98
CA HIS A 351 7.69 6.37 -5.12
C HIS A 351 9.01 5.72 -4.70
N ALA A 352 9.56 6.12 -3.53
CA ALA A 352 10.79 5.53 -3.01
C ALA A 352 10.66 4.03 -2.73
N THR A 353 9.47 3.60 -2.30
CA THR A 353 9.17 2.19 -2.06
C THR A 353 8.76 1.49 -3.37
N TYR A 354 7.72 1.99 -4.02
CA TYR A 354 7.11 1.35 -5.18
C TYR A 354 8.09 1.15 -6.34
N CYS A 355 8.90 2.17 -6.66
CA CYS A 355 9.86 2.09 -7.77
C CYS A 355 11.06 1.17 -7.49
N LEU A 356 11.32 0.80 -6.23
CA LEU A 356 12.31 -0.22 -5.88
C LEU A 356 11.74 -1.64 -5.96
N ASP A 357 10.46 -1.79 -5.69
CA ASP A 357 9.82 -3.11 -5.62
C ASP A 357 9.32 -3.60 -6.97
N PHE A 358 8.88 -2.68 -7.85
CA PHE A 358 8.28 -3.06 -9.13
C PHE A 358 9.10 -2.54 -10.32
N PRO A 359 9.68 -3.44 -11.12
CA PRO A 359 10.35 -3.05 -12.36
C PRO A 359 9.34 -2.54 -13.39
N VAL A 360 9.74 -1.49 -14.10
CA VAL A 360 8.92 -0.86 -15.15
C VAL A 360 9.73 -0.70 -16.45
N PRO A 361 9.08 -0.63 -17.63
CA PRO A 361 9.75 -0.27 -18.86
C PRO A 361 10.39 1.12 -18.76
N THR A 362 11.60 1.27 -19.28
CA THR A 362 12.31 2.57 -19.32
C THR A 362 12.05 3.37 -20.59
N ASP A 363 11.50 2.73 -21.62
CA ASP A 363 11.13 3.37 -22.88
C ASP A 363 9.74 4.00 -22.80
N ILE A 364 9.63 5.29 -23.07
CA ILE A 364 8.36 6.04 -23.07
C ILE A 364 7.37 5.46 -24.10
N ALA A 365 7.84 4.98 -25.25
CA ALA A 365 6.99 4.37 -26.26
C ALA A 365 6.25 3.12 -25.76
N ALA A 366 6.81 2.41 -24.77
CA ALA A 366 6.11 1.30 -24.14
C ALA A 366 4.82 1.74 -23.43
N TYR A 367 4.81 2.93 -22.82
CA TYR A 367 3.61 3.48 -22.19
C TYR A 367 2.58 3.96 -23.22
N ASP A 368 3.02 4.51 -24.35
CA ASP A 368 2.12 4.87 -25.46
C ASP A 368 1.38 3.63 -25.98
N ALA A 369 2.07 2.50 -26.09
CA ALA A 369 1.49 1.24 -26.54
C ALA A 369 0.41 0.68 -25.59
N LEU A 370 0.38 1.08 -24.32
CA LEU A 370 -0.65 0.67 -23.36
C LEU A 370 -2.00 1.36 -23.60
N GLY A 371 -2.03 2.53 -24.24
CA GLY A 371 -3.21 3.38 -24.38
C GLY A 371 -4.48 2.66 -24.84
N PRO A 372 -4.45 1.85 -25.94
CA PRO A 372 -5.63 1.12 -26.39
C PRO A 372 -6.17 0.11 -25.38
N ALA A 373 -5.32 -0.52 -24.56
CA ALA A 373 -5.75 -1.46 -23.52
C ALA A 373 -6.39 -0.72 -22.35
N TYR A 374 -5.77 0.34 -21.89
CA TYR A 374 -6.26 1.16 -20.78
C TYR A 374 -7.58 1.85 -21.13
N ALA A 375 -7.72 2.46 -22.31
CA ALA A 375 -8.96 3.09 -22.76
C ALA A 375 -10.11 2.08 -22.92
N ARG A 376 -9.84 0.83 -23.33
CA ARG A 376 -10.87 -0.22 -23.38
C ARG A 376 -11.29 -0.70 -22.00
N ALA A 377 -10.35 -0.84 -21.07
CA ALA A 377 -10.61 -1.30 -19.72
C ALA A 377 -11.42 -0.27 -18.91
N SER A 378 -11.04 0.98 -19.04
CA SER A 378 -11.69 2.11 -18.38
C SER A 378 -11.58 3.37 -19.26
N PRO A 379 -12.69 3.84 -19.85
CA PRO A 379 -12.71 5.09 -20.59
C PRO A 379 -12.37 6.33 -19.76
N LEU A 380 -12.63 6.29 -18.43
CA LEU A 380 -12.37 7.41 -17.53
C LEU A 380 -11.01 7.29 -16.82
N PHE A 381 -10.77 6.18 -16.12
CA PHE A 381 -9.54 6.00 -15.33
C PHE A 381 -8.36 5.50 -16.15
N GLY A 382 -8.61 4.81 -17.28
CA GLY A 382 -7.56 4.24 -18.09
C GLY A 382 -6.57 5.29 -18.61
N PRO A 383 -6.99 6.31 -19.36
CA PRO A 383 -6.08 7.37 -19.82
C PRO A 383 -5.37 8.10 -18.70
N TRP A 384 -6.02 8.28 -17.54
CA TRP A 384 -5.47 8.95 -16.37
C TRP A 384 -4.35 8.13 -15.68
N LEU A 385 -4.44 6.79 -15.68
CA LEU A 385 -3.46 5.90 -15.05
C LEU A 385 -2.38 5.40 -16.01
N GLN A 386 -2.54 5.56 -17.32
CA GLN A 386 -1.67 5.00 -18.36
C GLN A 386 -0.18 5.30 -18.14
N TYR A 387 0.14 6.52 -17.72
CA TYR A 387 1.51 6.98 -17.53
C TYR A 387 1.96 7.06 -16.07
N ALA A 388 1.15 6.60 -15.12
CA ALA A 388 1.47 6.75 -13.70
C ALA A 388 2.81 6.07 -13.30
N ASN A 389 3.14 4.93 -13.91
CA ASN A 389 4.40 4.24 -13.67
C ASN A 389 5.62 4.86 -14.39
N LEU A 390 5.43 5.83 -15.28
CA LEU A 390 6.53 6.51 -15.97
C LEU A 390 7.48 7.22 -14.99
N GLN A 391 6.98 7.62 -13.83
CA GLN A 391 7.81 8.18 -12.75
C GLN A 391 8.90 7.20 -12.30
N CYS A 392 8.58 5.89 -12.21
CA CYS A 392 9.55 4.87 -11.83
C CYS A 392 10.58 4.60 -12.95
N ALA A 393 10.22 4.79 -14.23
CA ALA A 393 11.18 4.74 -15.33
C ALA A 393 12.24 5.84 -15.24
N LEU A 394 11.89 6.98 -14.64
CA LEU A 394 12.76 8.15 -14.44
C LEU A 394 13.35 8.22 -13.02
N TRP A 395 13.06 7.22 -12.18
CA TRP A 395 13.54 7.18 -10.80
C TRP A 395 15.06 6.98 -10.73
N PRO A 396 15.79 7.64 -9.80
CA PRO A 396 17.24 7.61 -9.77
C PRO A 396 17.85 6.27 -9.34
N VAL A 397 17.05 5.38 -8.77
CA VAL A 397 17.47 4.06 -8.31
C VAL A 397 16.67 2.99 -9.05
N LYS A 398 17.34 1.96 -9.55
CA LYS A 398 16.69 0.86 -10.25
C LYS A 398 15.93 -0.04 -9.28
N ALA A 399 14.85 -0.67 -9.76
CA ALA A 399 14.14 -1.70 -9.04
C ALA A 399 15.09 -2.83 -8.61
N LYS A 400 14.89 -3.34 -7.40
CA LYS A 400 15.68 -4.42 -6.80
C LYS A 400 15.06 -5.79 -7.00
N HIS A 401 13.73 -5.82 -7.10
CA HIS A 401 12.94 -7.05 -7.16
C HIS A 401 12.45 -7.31 -8.57
N THR A 402 11.98 -8.54 -8.78
CA THR A 402 11.36 -9.01 -10.01
C THR A 402 9.92 -9.42 -9.69
N ASN A 403 9.07 -9.51 -10.73
CA ASN A 403 7.68 -9.95 -10.56
C ASN A 403 7.62 -11.47 -10.42
N GLU A 404 8.17 -12.02 -9.33
CA GLU A 404 8.25 -13.44 -9.06
C GLU A 404 7.49 -13.83 -7.79
N PRO A 405 7.00 -15.08 -7.70
CA PRO A 405 6.36 -15.57 -6.50
C PRO A 405 7.30 -15.53 -5.30
N LEU A 406 6.81 -15.07 -4.17
CA LEU A 406 7.52 -15.17 -2.90
C LEU A 406 7.35 -16.58 -2.32
N ALA A 407 8.43 -17.31 -2.19
CA ALA A 407 8.39 -18.67 -1.63
C ALA A 407 8.11 -18.63 -0.12
N VAL A 408 6.90 -18.98 0.29
CA VAL A 408 6.48 -19.07 1.69
C VAL A 408 6.40 -20.54 2.09
N ASN A 409 7.46 -21.07 2.70
CA ASN A 409 7.55 -22.47 3.09
C ASN A 409 7.73 -22.60 4.60
N GLY A 410 6.86 -23.39 5.28
CA GLY A 410 6.98 -23.64 6.71
C GLY A 410 6.42 -22.54 7.61
N ALA A 411 5.76 -21.54 7.07
CA ALA A 411 4.97 -20.57 7.86
C ALA A 411 3.70 -21.22 8.43
N ALA A 412 3.16 -20.66 9.51
CA ALA A 412 1.79 -20.94 9.91
C ALA A 412 0.82 -20.60 8.76
N PRO A 413 -0.34 -21.26 8.64
CA PRO A 413 -1.30 -20.96 7.59
C PRO A 413 -1.70 -19.48 7.61
N ILE A 414 -1.79 -18.85 6.44
CA ILE A 414 -2.06 -17.42 6.26
C ILE A 414 -3.53 -17.24 5.87
N LEU A 415 -4.23 -16.29 6.50
CA LEU A 415 -5.55 -15.85 6.07
C LEU A 415 -5.39 -14.76 5.02
N LEU A 416 -5.89 -15.02 3.82
CA LEU A 416 -6.01 -14.08 2.72
C LEU A 416 -7.46 -13.60 2.65
N VAL A 417 -7.69 -12.31 2.48
CA VAL A 417 -9.04 -11.74 2.36
C VAL A 417 -9.11 -10.90 1.09
N GLY A 418 -10.12 -11.14 0.24
CA GLY A 418 -10.27 -10.44 -1.03
C GLY A 418 -11.72 -10.06 -1.32
N GLY A 419 -11.93 -8.83 -1.76
CA GLY A 419 -13.22 -8.30 -2.20
C GLY A 419 -13.48 -8.58 -3.68
N THR A 420 -14.69 -9.05 -4.04
CA THR A 420 -15.02 -9.39 -5.44
C THR A 420 -14.96 -8.20 -6.40
N ASN A 421 -15.26 -7.00 -5.89
CA ASN A 421 -15.15 -5.73 -6.63
C ASN A 421 -14.22 -4.77 -5.91
N ASP A 422 -13.06 -5.26 -5.49
CA ASP A 422 -12.01 -4.41 -4.94
C ASP A 422 -11.35 -3.62 -6.07
N PRO A 423 -11.36 -2.26 -6.02
CA PRO A 423 -10.83 -1.45 -7.10
C PRO A 423 -9.31 -1.29 -7.06
N ALA A 424 -8.68 -1.45 -5.91
CA ALA A 424 -7.26 -1.19 -5.71
C ALA A 424 -6.40 -2.46 -5.75
N THR A 425 -6.93 -3.56 -5.18
CA THR A 425 -6.32 -4.90 -5.22
C THR A 425 -7.35 -5.88 -5.78
N PRO A 426 -7.42 -6.06 -7.11
CA PRO A 426 -8.43 -6.89 -7.75
C PRO A 426 -8.47 -8.31 -7.19
N TYR A 427 -9.66 -8.86 -6.98
CA TYR A 427 -9.88 -10.18 -6.36
C TYR A 427 -9.06 -11.30 -7.00
N ALA A 428 -8.77 -11.20 -8.29
CA ALA A 428 -7.92 -12.16 -8.99
C ALA A 428 -6.50 -12.25 -8.42
N GLU A 429 -5.98 -11.18 -7.80
CA GLU A 429 -4.68 -11.16 -7.13
C GLU A 429 -4.71 -12.03 -5.87
N ALA A 430 -5.74 -11.89 -5.02
CA ALA A 430 -5.93 -12.73 -3.85
C ALA A 430 -6.04 -14.23 -4.21
N GLN A 431 -6.76 -14.54 -5.30
CA GLN A 431 -6.86 -15.91 -5.83
C GLN A 431 -5.51 -16.42 -6.35
N SER A 432 -4.72 -15.56 -6.96
CA SER A 432 -3.40 -15.91 -7.46
C SER A 432 -2.43 -16.22 -6.31
N VAL A 433 -2.39 -15.36 -5.29
CA VAL A 433 -1.54 -15.56 -4.10
C VAL A 433 -1.97 -16.82 -3.34
N GLN A 434 -3.26 -17.13 -3.25
CA GLN A 434 -3.73 -18.38 -2.65
C GLN A 434 -3.13 -19.62 -3.34
N ARG A 435 -3.05 -19.58 -4.67
CA ARG A 435 -2.43 -20.69 -5.43
C ARG A 435 -0.92 -20.80 -5.22
N GLN A 436 -0.26 -19.66 -4.97
CA GLN A 436 1.19 -19.59 -4.74
C GLN A 436 1.60 -20.05 -3.34
N ILE A 437 0.72 -19.92 -2.33
CA ILE A 437 1.04 -20.21 -0.93
C ILE A 437 0.25 -21.42 -0.44
N PRO A 438 0.85 -22.63 -0.42
CA PRO A 438 0.20 -23.83 0.09
C PRO A 438 -0.23 -23.67 1.55
N GLY A 439 -1.47 -24.05 1.86
CA GLY A 439 -2.03 -23.95 3.21
C GLY A 439 -2.61 -22.59 3.59
N SER A 440 -2.54 -21.58 2.71
CA SER A 440 -3.30 -20.35 2.90
C SER A 440 -4.81 -20.60 2.71
N VAL A 441 -5.63 -19.80 3.38
CA VAL A 441 -7.09 -19.82 3.25
C VAL A 441 -7.57 -18.49 2.72
N LEU A 442 -8.33 -18.50 1.63
CA LEU A 442 -8.95 -17.30 1.06
C LEU A 442 -10.38 -17.15 1.56
N LEU A 443 -10.66 -16.04 2.23
CA LEU A 443 -11.99 -15.55 2.53
C LEU A 443 -12.40 -14.55 1.44
N THR A 444 -13.58 -14.75 0.88
CA THR A 444 -14.14 -13.87 -0.15
C THR A 444 -15.15 -12.93 0.45
N ARG A 445 -14.98 -11.61 0.26
CA ARG A 445 -16.06 -10.65 0.52
C ARG A 445 -16.79 -10.31 -0.79
N GLN A 446 -18.09 -10.56 -0.84
CA GLN A 446 -18.94 -10.08 -1.94
C GLN A 446 -19.31 -8.62 -1.70
N GLY A 447 -18.98 -7.75 -2.64
CA GLY A 447 -19.32 -6.34 -2.56
C GLY A 447 -18.28 -5.41 -3.20
N ASN A 448 -18.55 -4.11 -3.11
CA ASN A 448 -17.73 -3.06 -3.70
C ASN A 448 -16.81 -2.43 -2.66
N GLY A 449 -15.71 -1.85 -3.13
CA GLY A 449 -14.75 -1.13 -2.28
C GLY A 449 -13.53 -1.95 -1.91
N HIS A 450 -12.55 -1.26 -1.36
CA HIS A 450 -11.23 -1.80 -1.01
C HIS A 450 -11.20 -2.29 0.43
N THR A 451 -10.55 -3.44 0.66
CA THR A 451 -10.45 -4.17 1.92
C THR A 451 -11.81 -4.62 2.48
N SER A 452 -11.82 -5.49 3.47
CA SER A 452 -13.01 -6.21 3.92
C SER A 452 -13.30 -6.04 5.40
N TYR A 453 -12.28 -5.74 6.21
CA TYR A 453 -12.37 -5.68 7.67
C TYR A 453 -13.49 -4.74 8.15
N ASP A 454 -13.52 -3.50 7.66
CA ASP A 454 -14.55 -2.51 8.01
C ASP A 454 -15.78 -2.55 7.10
N ALA A 455 -15.72 -3.30 6.00
CA ALA A 455 -16.80 -3.38 5.03
C ALA A 455 -17.75 -4.55 5.27
N SER A 456 -17.38 -5.54 6.08
CA SER A 456 -18.17 -6.75 6.33
C SER A 456 -18.00 -7.27 7.76
N ALA A 457 -19.07 -7.27 8.54
CA ALA A 457 -19.05 -7.84 9.90
C ALA A 457 -18.64 -9.32 9.93
N CYS A 458 -18.92 -10.07 8.86
CA CYS A 458 -18.54 -11.46 8.72
C CYS A 458 -17.02 -11.59 8.50
N ALA A 459 -16.43 -10.79 7.61
CA ALA A 459 -14.99 -10.78 7.37
C ALA A 459 -14.23 -10.32 8.63
N HIS A 460 -14.67 -9.22 9.24
CA HIS A 460 -14.15 -8.72 10.51
C HIS A 460 -14.09 -9.80 11.59
N ALA A 461 -15.21 -10.51 11.83
CA ALA A 461 -15.27 -11.56 12.83
C ALA A 461 -14.33 -12.74 12.51
N ALA A 462 -14.18 -13.10 11.22
CA ALA A 462 -13.30 -14.17 10.80
C ALA A 462 -11.81 -13.83 10.97
N GLU A 463 -11.44 -12.58 10.67
CA GLU A 463 -10.08 -12.08 10.86
C GLU A 463 -9.72 -11.99 12.35
N ASP A 464 -10.63 -11.45 13.17
CA ASP A 464 -10.47 -11.39 14.62
C ASP A 464 -10.31 -12.78 15.22
N ASP A 465 -11.18 -13.74 14.84
CA ASP A 465 -11.13 -15.10 15.33
C ASP A 465 -9.83 -15.81 14.93
N TYR A 466 -9.36 -15.59 13.72
CA TYR A 466 -8.08 -16.12 13.30
C TYR A 466 -6.91 -15.50 14.08
N LEU A 467 -6.84 -14.18 14.20
CA LEU A 467 -5.76 -13.51 14.91
C LEU A 467 -5.75 -13.86 16.41
N ILE A 468 -6.92 -13.98 17.04
CA ILE A 468 -7.05 -14.28 18.47
C ILE A 468 -6.89 -15.78 18.73
N LYS A 469 -7.66 -16.63 18.04
CA LYS A 469 -7.85 -18.05 18.36
C LYS A 469 -7.07 -18.98 17.43
N LEU A 470 -6.46 -18.48 16.37
CA LEU A 470 -5.85 -19.23 15.27
C LEU A 470 -6.88 -20.14 14.53
N THR A 471 -8.15 -19.74 14.57
CA THR A 471 -9.23 -20.45 13.90
C THR A 471 -9.45 -19.84 12.52
N LEU A 472 -8.98 -20.54 11.49
CA LEU A 472 -9.24 -20.13 10.10
C LEU A 472 -10.71 -20.39 9.72
N PRO A 473 -11.30 -19.52 8.88
CA PRO A 473 -12.61 -19.81 8.29
C PRO A 473 -12.55 -21.08 7.42
N ALA A 474 -13.69 -21.71 7.20
CA ALA A 474 -13.77 -22.85 6.30
C ALA A 474 -13.33 -22.45 4.88
N VAL A 475 -12.66 -23.34 4.16
CA VAL A 475 -12.29 -23.12 2.76
C VAL A 475 -13.53 -22.80 1.93
N GLY A 476 -13.47 -21.72 1.15
CA GLY A 476 -14.59 -21.24 0.33
C GLY A 476 -15.60 -20.40 1.11
N THR A 477 -15.28 -19.93 2.32
CA THR A 477 -16.12 -18.97 3.05
C THR A 477 -16.33 -17.71 2.24
N VAL A 478 -17.61 -17.32 2.10
CA VAL A 478 -18.04 -16.08 1.43
C VAL A 478 -18.82 -15.23 2.41
N CYS A 479 -18.37 -13.99 2.59
CA CYS A 479 -19.02 -12.98 3.41
C CYS A 479 -19.73 -11.94 2.52
N SER A 480 -20.92 -11.48 2.89
CA SER A 480 -21.56 -10.31 2.28
C SER A 480 -21.01 -9.01 2.90
N SER A 481 -21.10 -7.93 2.16
CA SER A 481 -20.89 -6.57 2.67
C SER A 481 -22.06 -6.09 3.47
#